data_826eaa18fd18ee04099d5b9be73f1e70
#
_entry.id   826eaa18fd18ee04099d5b9be73f1e70
#
_cell.length_a   1.000
_cell.length_b   1.000
_cell.length_c   1.000
_cell.angle_alpha   90.00
_cell.angle_beta   90.00
_cell.angle_gamma   90.00
#
_symmetry.space_group_name_H-M   'P 1'
#
loop_
_entity.id
_entity.type
_entity.pdbx_description
1 polymer ?
#
loop_
_entity_poly.entity_id
_entity_poly.type
_entity_poly.pdbx_seq_one_letter_code
_entity_poly.pdbx_strand_id
1 'polypeptide(L)'
;MIFLLIFSAVLFVLYAYVGLRFVMPMDIQLGYKYLICFALFIFYCFPILGIILYFNKIENNLSTLIHWLGYTGLGFVSLLFFIQAGADLLLLLKSLFAKGHSFDPHRRAFLGLSAKTIVGSIAGLGSIWGMYNATKEPVIKRVEIKIDGLPESLKGFRMAQITDLHVGSMITGKFVKTVTRKIKELNADMLFFTGDAADGSVQSYGKHLQSLAEIHPKYGKYFVTGNHEYYSDMNGWLQLIEGLGFKILVNESQNIIVNDATIMITGIPDRGGGHFSSFHKTNMEKAVGGMNPSDLKILLAHQPKDVEHALKYGFDLQLSGHTHGGQYF
;
A
#
# COMPACT_ATOMS: atom_id res chain seq x y z
N MET A 1 4.12 -20.74 6.09
CA MET A 1 5.51 -21.28 6.10
C MET A 1 6.19 -21.13 4.75
N ILE A 2 5.63 -21.63 3.65
CA ILE A 2 6.21 -21.52 2.28
C ILE A 2 6.47 -20.06 1.86
N PHE A 3 5.50 -19.17 2.07
CA PHE A 3 5.67 -17.74 1.78
C PHE A 3 6.90 -17.13 2.48
N LEU A 4 7.06 -17.38 3.77
CA LEU A 4 8.19 -16.84 4.54
C LEU A 4 9.55 -17.39 4.05
N LEU A 5 9.60 -18.66 3.63
CA LEU A 5 10.79 -19.23 3.04
C LEU A 5 11.15 -18.61 1.70
N ILE A 6 10.18 -18.44 0.80
CA ILE A 6 10.39 -17.79 -0.51
C ILE A 6 10.81 -16.34 -0.30
N PHE A 7 10.10 -15.59 0.54
CA PHE A 7 10.43 -14.20 0.86
C PHE A 7 11.85 -14.08 1.42
N SER A 8 12.22 -14.92 2.41
CA SER A 8 13.57 -14.95 2.99
C SER A 8 14.63 -15.27 1.94
N ALA A 9 14.38 -16.25 1.05
CA ALA A 9 15.33 -16.60 -0.01
C ALA A 9 15.54 -15.44 -1.01
N VAL A 10 14.47 -14.77 -1.43
CA VAL A 10 14.56 -13.61 -2.32
C VAL A 10 15.33 -12.47 -1.67
N LEU A 11 15.04 -12.17 -0.40
CA LEU A 11 15.79 -11.16 0.36
C LEU A 11 17.26 -11.55 0.51
N PHE A 12 17.54 -12.82 0.79
CA PHE A 12 18.92 -13.30 0.91
C PHE A 12 19.72 -13.03 -0.37
N VAL A 13 19.15 -13.36 -1.55
CA VAL A 13 19.80 -13.09 -2.84
C VAL A 13 20.08 -11.59 -3.02
N LEU A 14 19.11 -10.75 -2.69
CA LEU A 14 19.22 -9.28 -2.80
C LEU A 14 20.33 -8.73 -1.90
N TYR A 15 20.33 -9.10 -0.61
CA TYR A 15 21.33 -8.64 0.36
C TYR A 15 22.72 -9.21 0.07
N ALA A 16 22.82 -10.49 -0.30
CA ALA A 16 24.08 -11.12 -0.69
C ALA A 16 24.68 -10.47 -1.93
N TYR A 17 23.85 -10.15 -2.94
CA TYR A 17 24.30 -9.44 -4.12
C TYR A 17 24.90 -8.07 -3.77
N VAL A 18 24.22 -7.28 -2.92
CA VAL A 18 24.75 -5.99 -2.45
C VAL A 18 26.05 -6.18 -1.68
N GLY A 19 26.14 -7.16 -0.79
CA GLY A 19 27.38 -7.49 -0.09
C GLY A 19 28.54 -7.81 -1.06
N LEU A 20 28.30 -8.70 -2.01
CA LEU A 20 29.32 -9.17 -2.95
C LEU A 20 29.70 -8.14 -4.01
N ARG A 21 28.75 -7.40 -4.56
CA ARG A 21 28.97 -6.50 -5.71
C ARG A 21 29.22 -5.06 -5.31
N PHE A 22 28.66 -4.60 -4.19
CA PHE A 22 28.83 -3.24 -3.71
C PHE A 22 29.91 -3.15 -2.62
N VAL A 23 29.84 -3.98 -1.54
CA VAL A 23 30.72 -3.84 -0.37
C VAL A 23 32.10 -4.49 -0.58
N MET A 24 32.15 -5.77 -0.98
CA MET A 24 33.43 -6.50 -1.07
C MET A 24 34.46 -5.87 -2.02
N PRO A 25 34.06 -5.24 -3.16
CA PRO A 25 35.03 -4.58 -4.03
C PRO A 25 35.43 -3.15 -3.59
N MET A 26 34.94 -2.62 -2.45
CA MET A 26 35.40 -1.34 -1.91
C MET A 26 36.87 -1.41 -1.53
N ASP A 27 37.62 -0.32 -1.76
CA ASP A 27 39.01 -0.21 -1.32
C ASP A 27 39.07 0.34 0.12
N ILE A 28 38.65 -0.50 1.08
CA ILE A 28 38.68 -0.24 2.52
C ILE A 28 39.25 -1.47 3.25
N GLN A 29 39.70 -1.27 4.49
CA GLN A 29 40.23 -2.37 5.30
C GLN A 29 39.23 -3.53 5.44
N LEU A 30 39.70 -4.76 5.42
CA LEU A 30 38.88 -5.97 5.41
C LEU A 30 37.94 -6.04 6.62
N GLY A 31 38.35 -5.55 7.79
CA GLY A 31 37.51 -5.48 8.99
C GLY A 31 36.25 -4.64 8.78
N TYR A 32 36.37 -3.49 8.10
CA TYR A 32 35.19 -2.67 7.79
C TYR A 32 34.26 -3.34 6.78
N LYS A 33 34.80 -4.11 5.81
CA LYS A 33 33.94 -4.89 4.89
C LYS A 33 33.09 -5.90 5.64
N TYR A 34 33.71 -6.65 6.57
CA TYR A 34 32.96 -7.60 7.39
C TYR A 34 31.95 -6.94 8.32
N LEU A 35 32.29 -5.78 8.91
CA LEU A 35 31.36 -5.02 9.73
C LEU A 35 30.13 -4.58 8.93
N ILE A 36 30.33 -4.06 7.71
CA ILE A 36 29.22 -3.65 6.81
C ILE A 36 28.39 -4.87 6.39
N CYS A 37 29.02 -5.98 6.03
CA CYS A 37 28.31 -7.22 5.69
C CYS A 37 27.51 -7.77 6.89
N PHE A 38 28.04 -7.67 8.10
CA PHE A 38 27.33 -8.03 9.32
C PHE A 38 26.13 -7.11 9.58
N ALA A 39 26.30 -5.81 9.38
CA ALA A 39 25.17 -4.86 9.44
C ALA A 39 24.09 -5.19 8.39
N LEU A 40 24.48 -5.49 7.15
CA LEU A 40 23.54 -5.93 6.11
C LEU A 40 22.80 -7.21 6.54
N PHE A 41 23.48 -8.16 7.17
CA PHE A 41 22.85 -9.37 7.69
C PHE A 41 21.82 -9.07 8.79
N ILE A 42 22.12 -8.14 9.70
CA ILE A 42 21.14 -7.67 10.70
C ILE A 42 19.94 -7.03 10.01
N PHE A 43 20.14 -6.14 9.05
CA PHE A 43 19.07 -5.52 8.27
C PHE A 43 18.25 -6.53 7.45
N TYR A 44 18.87 -7.62 6.98
CA TYR A 44 18.16 -8.74 6.36
C TYR A 44 17.23 -9.45 7.35
N CYS A 45 17.63 -9.59 8.61
CA CYS A 45 16.82 -10.27 9.62
C CYS A 45 15.56 -9.45 10.02
N PHE A 46 15.62 -8.12 10.03
CA PHE A 46 14.51 -7.28 10.50
C PHE A 46 13.20 -7.45 9.73
N PRO A 47 13.13 -7.43 8.38
CA PRO A 47 11.88 -7.66 7.67
C PRO A 47 11.27 -9.03 7.96
N ILE A 48 12.12 -10.07 8.08
CA ILE A 48 11.69 -11.43 8.39
C ILE A 48 11.11 -11.49 9.80
N LEU A 49 11.80 -10.91 10.76
CA LEU A 49 11.33 -10.82 12.14
C LEU A 49 10.06 -10.01 12.25
N GLY A 50 9.97 -8.90 11.51
CA GLY A 50 8.76 -8.06 11.44
C GLY A 50 7.54 -8.87 10.99
N ILE A 51 7.66 -9.67 9.93
CA ILE A 51 6.59 -10.55 9.46
C ILE A 51 6.21 -11.59 10.53
N ILE A 52 7.20 -12.19 11.21
CA ILE A 52 6.96 -13.15 12.28
C ILE A 52 6.19 -12.48 13.44
N LEU A 53 6.61 -11.29 13.86
CA LEU A 53 5.94 -10.54 14.92
C LEU A 53 4.50 -10.16 14.54
N TYR A 54 4.30 -9.74 13.29
CA TYR A 54 2.98 -9.40 12.76
C TYR A 54 2.00 -10.59 12.84
N PHE A 55 2.38 -11.75 12.30
CA PHE A 55 1.51 -12.94 12.33
C PHE A 55 1.30 -13.51 13.75
N ASN A 56 2.23 -13.28 14.68
CA ASN A 56 2.08 -13.65 16.08
C ASN A 56 1.37 -12.55 16.90
N LYS A 57 0.90 -11.46 16.28
CA LYS A 57 0.21 -10.33 16.92
C LYS A 57 1.00 -9.71 18.07
N ILE A 58 2.33 -9.67 17.95
CA ILE A 58 3.22 -9.04 18.92
C ILE A 58 3.35 -7.56 18.55
N GLU A 59 2.55 -6.71 19.20
CA GLU A 59 2.38 -5.29 18.90
C GLU A 59 2.82 -4.44 20.08
N ASN A 60 4.11 -4.10 20.13
CA ASN A 60 4.71 -3.27 21.18
C ASN A 60 5.79 -2.33 20.61
N ASN A 61 6.42 -1.53 21.46
CA ASN A 61 7.44 -0.56 21.01
C ASN A 61 8.64 -1.24 20.31
N LEU A 62 9.03 -2.44 20.75
CA LEU A 62 10.13 -3.17 20.12
C LEU A 62 9.73 -3.67 18.73
N SER A 63 8.51 -4.23 18.58
CA SER A 63 8.02 -4.63 17.25
C SER A 63 7.90 -3.44 16.31
N THR A 64 7.44 -2.30 16.81
CA THR A 64 7.41 -1.04 16.05
C THR A 64 8.81 -0.65 15.56
N LEU A 65 9.81 -0.69 16.43
CA LEU A 65 11.20 -0.39 16.04
C LEU A 65 11.72 -1.37 14.97
N ILE A 66 11.43 -2.67 15.14
CA ILE A 66 11.83 -3.71 14.18
C ILE A 66 11.18 -3.47 12.81
N HIS A 67 9.89 -3.12 12.76
CA HIS A 67 9.21 -2.76 11.52
C HIS A 67 9.85 -1.54 10.86
N TRP A 68 10.10 -0.46 11.62
CA TRP A 68 10.76 0.73 11.10
C TRP A 68 12.13 0.42 10.49
N LEU A 69 13.00 -0.29 11.24
CA LEU A 69 14.33 -0.68 10.77
C LEU A 69 14.25 -1.65 9.57
N GLY A 70 13.30 -2.59 9.61
CA GLY A 70 13.09 -3.57 8.55
C GLY A 70 12.68 -2.92 7.24
N TYR A 71 11.62 -2.13 7.24
CA TYR A 71 11.10 -1.51 6.00
C TYR A 71 12.02 -0.42 5.44
N THR A 72 12.59 0.42 6.31
CA THR A 72 13.54 1.44 5.85
C THR A 72 14.84 0.83 5.32
N GLY A 73 15.35 -0.20 6.00
CA GLY A 73 16.52 -0.96 5.55
C GLY A 73 16.27 -1.69 4.24
N LEU A 74 15.11 -2.32 4.10
CA LEU A 74 14.70 -2.99 2.86
C LEU A 74 14.61 -2.00 1.70
N GLY A 75 13.99 -0.84 1.91
CA GLY A 75 13.91 0.22 0.89
C GLY A 75 15.30 0.69 0.43
N PHE A 76 16.20 0.97 1.39
CA PHE A 76 17.58 1.38 1.08
C PHE A 76 18.36 0.31 0.31
N VAL A 77 18.32 -0.95 0.78
CA VAL A 77 19.07 -2.05 0.14
C VAL A 77 18.48 -2.41 -1.21
N SER A 78 17.15 -2.29 -1.39
CA SER A 78 16.49 -2.45 -2.71
C SER A 78 17.00 -1.42 -3.72
N LEU A 79 17.07 -0.14 -3.33
CA LEU A 79 17.63 0.91 -4.20
C LEU A 79 19.10 0.64 -4.54
N LEU A 80 19.92 0.27 -3.56
CA LEU A 80 21.30 -0.13 -3.81
C LEU A 80 21.38 -1.29 -4.81
N PHE A 81 20.52 -2.29 -4.64
CA PHE A 81 20.49 -3.46 -5.52
C PHE A 81 20.18 -3.06 -6.97
N PHE A 82 19.08 -2.32 -7.20
CA PHE A 82 18.67 -1.96 -8.56
C PHE A 82 19.67 -1.04 -9.25
N ILE A 83 20.22 -0.06 -8.52
CA ILE A 83 21.24 0.85 -9.10
C ILE A 83 22.51 0.08 -9.41
N GLN A 84 22.99 -0.78 -8.50
CA GLN A 84 24.19 -1.59 -8.72
C GLN A 84 23.99 -2.62 -9.83
N ALA A 85 22.85 -3.31 -9.88
CA ALA A 85 22.55 -4.26 -10.93
C ALA A 85 22.46 -3.57 -12.31
N GLY A 86 21.86 -2.40 -12.38
CA GLY A 86 21.84 -1.57 -13.59
C GLY A 86 23.25 -1.17 -14.04
N ALA A 87 24.09 -0.74 -13.10
CA ALA A 87 25.50 -0.41 -13.40
C ALA A 87 26.29 -1.65 -13.89
N ASP A 88 26.10 -2.82 -13.24
CA ASP A 88 26.76 -4.06 -13.65
C ASP A 88 26.29 -4.52 -15.04
N LEU A 89 25.00 -4.38 -15.35
CA LEU A 89 24.45 -4.67 -16.68
C LEU A 89 25.06 -3.75 -17.76
N LEU A 90 25.16 -2.45 -17.49
CA LEU A 90 25.80 -1.50 -18.40
C LEU A 90 27.27 -1.82 -18.65
N LEU A 91 28.00 -2.22 -17.60
CA LEU A 91 29.40 -2.65 -17.73
C LEU A 91 29.51 -3.96 -18.54
N LEU A 92 28.62 -4.90 -18.35
CA LEU A 92 28.54 -6.13 -19.12
C LEU A 92 28.30 -5.82 -20.61
N LEU A 93 27.28 -5.01 -20.91
CA LEU A 93 26.99 -4.60 -22.29
C LEU A 93 28.18 -3.90 -22.93
N LYS A 94 28.81 -2.95 -22.21
CA LYS A 94 30.02 -2.28 -22.69
C LYS A 94 31.15 -3.27 -22.99
N SER A 95 31.35 -4.30 -22.16
CA SER A 95 32.39 -5.30 -22.35
C SER A 95 32.21 -6.13 -23.63
N LEU A 96 31.00 -6.33 -24.10
CA LEU A 96 30.67 -7.04 -25.34
C LEU A 96 31.09 -6.26 -26.59
N PHE A 97 31.20 -4.93 -26.49
CA PHE A 97 31.53 -4.05 -27.63
C PHE A 97 32.92 -3.40 -27.51
N ALA A 98 33.59 -3.45 -26.36
CA ALA A 98 34.89 -2.81 -26.12
C ALA A 98 36.04 -3.70 -26.59
N LYS A 99 36.81 -3.28 -27.56
CA LYS A 99 38.15 -3.83 -27.86
C LYS A 99 39.13 -3.28 -26.82
N GLY A 100 39.85 -4.17 -26.14
CA GLY A 100 40.65 -3.96 -24.93
C GLY A 100 41.49 -2.69 -24.90
N HIS A 101 41.27 -1.89 -23.86
CA HIS A 101 42.20 -0.84 -23.43
C HIS A 101 42.65 -1.17 -22.01
N SER A 102 43.97 -1.16 -21.79
CA SER A 102 44.55 -1.27 -20.45
C SER A 102 44.29 0.03 -19.67
N PHE A 103 43.65 -0.07 -18.51
CA PHE A 103 43.46 1.09 -17.63
C PHE A 103 44.52 1.08 -16.52
N ASP A 104 45.01 2.27 -16.15
CA ASP A 104 45.83 2.48 -14.96
C ASP A 104 45.10 1.95 -13.71
N PRO A 105 45.73 1.10 -12.91
CA PRO A 105 45.14 0.52 -11.69
C PRO A 105 44.67 1.54 -10.68
N HIS A 106 45.41 2.66 -10.48
CA HIS A 106 45.05 3.73 -9.56
C HIS A 106 43.81 4.49 -10.02
N ARG A 107 43.74 4.78 -11.33
CA ARG A 107 42.55 5.39 -11.92
C ARG A 107 41.33 4.50 -11.83
N ARG A 108 41.51 3.20 -12.00
CA ARG A 108 40.42 2.18 -11.85
C ARG A 108 39.90 2.12 -10.42
N ALA A 109 40.80 2.11 -9.42
CA ALA A 109 40.43 2.12 -8.00
C ALA A 109 39.66 3.41 -7.62
N PHE A 110 40.19 4.56 -8.01
CA PHE A 110 39.54 5.85 -7.76
C PHE A 110 38.15 5.96 -8.40
N LEU A 111 38.01 5.58 -9.67
CA LEU A 111 36.73 5.58 -10.35
C LEU A 111 35.74 4.57 -9.73
N GLY A 112 36.24 3.43 -9.30
CA GLY A 112 35.45 2.41 -8.60
C GLY A 112 34.89 2.91 -7.27
N LEU A 113 35.71 3.58 -6.46
CA LEU A 113 35.28 4.15 -5.17
C LEU A 113 34.29 5.29 -5.39
N SER A 114 34.60 6.21 -6.32
CA SER A 114 33.72 7.34 -6.66
C SER A 114 32.35 6.87 -7.14
N ALA A 115 32.30 5.87 -8.02
CA ALA A 115 31.06 5.30 -8.51
C ALA A 115 30.20 4.72 -7.36
N LYS A 116 30.83 3.98 -6.42
CA LYS A 116 30.13 3.41 -5.26
C LYS A 116 29.65 4.48 -4.29
N THR A 117 30.44 5.52 -4.06
CA THR A 117 30.00 6.66 -3.25
C THR A 117 28.77 7.32 -3.86
N ILE A 118 28.76 7.54 -5.19
CA ILE A 118 27.61 8.09 -5.91
C ILE A 118 26.39 7.18 -5.77
N VAL A 119 26.54 5.87 -6.01
CA VAL A 119 25.44 4.89 -5.89
C VAL A 119 24.89 4.87 -4.47
N GLY A 120 25.75 4.81 -3.47
CA GLY A 120 25.34 4.83 -2.06
C GLY A 120 24.63 6.15 -1.68
N SER A 121 25.11 7.28 -2.18
CA SER A 121 24.49 8.59 -1.95
C SER A 121 23.11 8.68 -2.60
N ILE A 122 22.96 8.23 -3.85
CA ILE A 122 21.67 8.22 -4.54
C ILE A 122 20.68 7.31 -3.80
N ALA A 123 21.12 6.12 -3.37
CA ALA A 123 20.26 5.20 -2.60
C ALA A 123 19.86 5.80 -1.26
N GLY A 124 20.80 6.44 -0.54
CA GLY A 124 20.53 7.09 0.74
C GLY A 124 19.56 8.27 0.62
N LEU A 125 19.84 9.20 -0.30
CA LEU A 125 18.97 10.35 -0.55
C LEU A 125 17.60 9.92 -1.07
N GLY A 126 17.56 8.92 -1.98
CA GLY A 126 16.32 8.33 -2.47
C GLY A 126 15.49 7.71 -1.36
N SER A 127 16.11 7.00 -0.41
CA SER A 127 15.41 6.42 0.75
C SER A 127 14.84 7.49 1.68
N ILE A 128 15.62 8.54 1.97
CA ILE A 128 15.15 9.68 2.79
C ILE A 128 13.97 10.38 2.09
N TRP A 129 14.08 10.62 0.79
CA TRP A 129 13.02 11.24 0.02
C TRP A 129 11.77 10.36 -0.05
N GLY A 130 11.94 9.05 -0.23
CA GLY A 130 10.84 8.06 -0.20
C GLY A 130 10.12 8.06 1.15
N MET A 131 10.87 8.02 2.26
CA MET A 131 10.31 8.06 3.61
C MET A 131 9.56 9.38 3.89
N TYR A 132 10.13 10.53 3.46
CA TYR A 132 9.44 11.81 3.54
C TYR A 132 8.11 11.79 2.77
N ASN A 133 8.10 11.28 1.52
CA ASN A 133 6.88 11.20 0.71
C ASN A 133 5.83 10.24 1.29
N ALA A 134 6.25 9.13 1.90
CA ALA A 134 5.35 8.18 2.53
C ALA A 134 4.68 8.73 3.81
N THR A 135 5.32 9.67 4.49
CA THR A 135 4.85 10.20 5.78
C THR A 135 4.32 11.64 5.73
N LYS A 136 4.53 12.35 4.61
CA LYS A 136 4.00 13.71 4.43
C LYS A 136 2.47 13.71 4.33
N GLU A 137 1.88 14.88 4.45
CA GLU A 137 0.43 15.06 4.27
C GLU A 137 -0.03 14.54 2.90
N PRO A 138 -1.14 13.77 2.85
CA PRO A 138 -1.69 13.29 1.58
C PRO A 138 -2.20 14.44 0.73
N VAL A 139 -2.04 14.32 -0.58
CA VAL A 139 -2.53 15.30 -1.55
C VAL A 139 -3.91 14.88 -2.03
N ILE A 140 -4.84 15.85 -2.09
CA ILE A 140 -6.16 15.63 -2.68
C ILE A 140 -6.02 15.58 -4.19
N LYS A 141 -6.37 14.43 -4.78
CA LYS A 141 -6.48 14.28 -6.23
C LYS A 141 -7.95 14.46 -6.62
N ARG A 142 -8.23 15.46 -7.42
CA ARG A 142 -9.57 15.69 -7.98
C ARG A 142 -9.66 15.06 -9.36
N VAL A 143 -10.72 14.28 -9.58
CA VAL A 143 -11.00 13.62 -10.86
C VAL A 143 -12.42 13.95 -11.25
N GLU A 144 -12.63 14.50 -12.43
CA GLU A 144 -13.95 14.69 -13.01
C GLU A 144 -14.31 13.44 -13.80
N ILE A 145 -15.45 12.83 -13.46
CA ILE A 145 -15.95 11.62 -14.10
C ILE A 145 -17.18 11.99 -14.92
N LYS A 146 -17.12 11.77 -16.22
CA LYS A 146 -18.24 11.97 -17.13
C LYS A 146 -18.97 10.65 -17.31
N ILE A 147 -20.27 10.65 -17.05
CA ILE A 147 -21.14 9.48 -17.20
C ILE A 147 -22.26 9.87 -18.14
N ASP A 148 -22.40 9.12 -19.23
CA ASP A 148 -23.43 9.36 -20.25
C ASP A 148 -24.81 9.08 -19.64
N GLY A 149 -25.76 9.98 -19.91
CA GLY A 149 -27.13 9.85 -19.40
C GLY A 149 -27.28 10.20 -17.91
N LEU A 150 -26.26 10.73 -17.25
CA LEU A 150 -26.35 11.13 -15.85
C LEU A 150 -27.44 12.21 -15.65
N PRO A 151 -28.42 12.01 -14.73
CA PRO A 151 -29.42 13.01 -14.40
C PRO A 151 -28.84 14.38 -14.04
N GLU A 152 -29.51 15.44 -14.41
CA GLU A 152 -29.07 16.82 -14.12
C GLU A 152 -28.87 17.05 -12.61
N SER A 153 -29.72 16.43 -11.79
CA SER A 153 -29.69 16.50 -10.33
C SER A 153 -28.41 15.87 -9.69
N LEU A 154 -27.70 15.05 -10.44
CA LEU A 154 -26.42 14.46 -10.00
C LEU A 154 -25.20 15.19 -10.56
N LYS A 155 -25.37 16.18 -11.41
CA LYS A 155 -24.23 16.99 -11.88
C LYS A 155 -23.58 17.76 -10.73
N GLY A 156 -22.27 17.64 -10.65
CA GLY A 156 -21.50 18.25 -9.57
C GLY A 156 -21.57 17.52 -8.23
N PHE A 157 -22.21 16.33 -8.18
CA PHE A 157 -22.20 15.46 -7.00
C PHE A 157 -20.77 15.08 -6.63
N ARG A 158 -20.38 15.25 -5.36
CA ARG A 158 -19.02 15.09 -4.89
C ARG A 158 -18.88 13.83 -4.06
N MET A 159 -18.03 12.94 -4.52
CA MET A 159 -17.66 11.72 -3.79
C MET A 159 -16.22 11.84 -3.31
N ALA A 160 -15.98 11.58 -2.03
CA ALA A 160 -14.63 11.41 -1.50
C ALA A 160 -14.34 9.91 -1.38
N GLN A 161 -13.13 9.51 -1.75
CA GLN A 161 -12.63 8.15 -1.52
C GLN A 161 -11.38 8.20 -0.68
N ILE A 162 -11.33 7.35 0.35
CA ILE A 162 -10.12 6.93 1.05
C ILE A 162 -9.95 5.43 0.88
N THR A 163 -8.71 4.98 0.86
CA THR A 163 -8.37 3.56 0.73
C THR A 163 -6.97 3.32 1.28
N ASP A 164 -6.66 2.09 1.66
CA ASP A 164 -5.30 1.66 1.97
C ASP A 164 -4.60 2.56 3.01
N LEU A 165 -5.29 2.87 4.11
CA LEU A 165 -4.72 3.68 5.19
C LEU A 165 -3.62 2.92 5.95
N HIS A 166 -3.76 1.60 6.08
CA HIS A 166 -2.80 0.74 6.76
C HIS A 166 -2.36 1.31 8.12
N VAL A 167 -3.34 1.74 8.95
CA VAL A 167 -2.98 2.22 10.29
C VAL A 167 -2.32 1.08 11.08
N GLY A 168 -1.21 1.40 11.70
CA GLY A 168 -0.38 0.39 12.35
C GLY A 168 0.77 1.04 13.09
N SER A 169 1.88 0.35 13.14
CA SER A 169 3.10 0.83 13.80
C SER A 169 3.72 2.06 13.13
N MET A 170 3.49 2.28 11.84
CA MET A 170 4.09 3.37 11.06
C MET A 170 3.09 4.49 10.76
N ILE A 171 1.89 4.16 10.34
CA ILE A 171 0.81 5.11 10.06
C ILE A 171 -0.09 5.22 11.29
N THR A 172 -0.06 6.37 11.93
CA THR A 172 -0.71 6.57 13.23
C THR A 172 -1.89 7.54 13.14
N GLY A 173 -2.61 7.71 14.25
CA GLY A 173 -3.73 8.64 14.35
C GLY A 173 -3.41 10.07 13.97
N LYS A 174 -2.14 10.52 14.05
CA LYS A 174 -1.73 11.85 13.56
C LYS A 174 -1.96 11.98 12.05
N PHE A 175 -1.59 10.97 11.28
CA PHE A 175 -1.83 10.93 9.83
C PHE A 175 -3.32 10.90 9.53
N VAL A 176 -4.08 10.01 10.21
CA VAL A 176 -5.54 9.89 10.02
C VAL A 176 -6.28 11.18 10.35
N LYS A 177 -5.88 11.91 11.41
CA LYS A 177 -6.43 13.24 11.72
C LYS A 177 -6.22 14.23 10.57
N THR A 178 -5.06 14.17 9.91
CA THR A 178 -4.80 15.01 8.73
C THR A 178 -5.72 14.62 7.56
N VAL A 179 -5.90 13.31 7.32
CA VAL A 179 -6.86 12.80 6.32
C VAL A 179 -8.27 13.28 6.63
N THR A 180 -8.72 13.11 7.90
CA THR A 180 -10.05 13.57 8.36
C THR A 180 -10.27 15.06 8.10
N ARG A 181 -9.30 15.92 8.47
CA ARG A 181 -9.36 17.35 8.22
C ARG A 181 -9.54 17.65 6.72
N LYS A 182 -8.72 17.02 5.88
CA LYS A 182 -8.78 17.23 4.43
C LYS A 182 -10.12 16.77 3.84
N ILE A 183 -10.69 15.65 4.30
CA ILE A 183 -12.01 15.19 3.83
C ILE A 183 -13.09 16.18 4.23
N LYS A 184 -13.06 16.70 5.46
CA LYS A 184 -14.04 17.72 5.93
C LYS A 184 -14.00 18.99 5.06
N GLU A 185 -12.80 19.42 4.63
CA GLU A 185 -12.62 20.58 3.74
C GLU A 185 -13.17 20.34 2.32
N LEU A 186 -13.34 19.09 1.88
CA LEU A 186 -13.90 18.77 0.55
C LEU A 186 -15.40 19.06 0.45
N ASN A 187 -16.12 19.07 1.57
CA ASN A 187 -17.59 19.12 1.59
C ASN A 187 -18.19 18.09 0.62
N ALA A 188 -17.71 16.85 0.71
CA ALA A 188 -18.19 15.75 -0.12
C ALA A 188 -19.61 15.34 0.28
N ASP A 189 -20.42 14.97 -0.71
CA ASP A 189 -21.78 14.51 -0.50
C ASP A 189 -21.83 13.07 0.03
N MET A 190 -20.84 12.25 -0.35
CA MET A 190 -20.61 10.87 0.12
C MET A 190 -19.14 10.61 0.41
N LEU A 191 -18.87 9.64 1.29
CA LEU A 191 -17.53 9.13 1.56
C LEU A 191 -17.47 7.62 1.35
N PHE A 192 -16.49 7.17 0.61
CA PHE A 192 -16.20 5.75 0.39
C PHE A 192 -14.86 5.39 1.01
N PHE A 193 -14.82 4.26 1.71
CA PHE A 193 -13.59 3.68 2.22
C PHE A 193 -13.45 2.27 1.63
N THR A 194 -12.54 2.12 0.69
CA THR A 194 -12.44 0.91 -0.14
C THR A 194 -11.39 -0.07 0.36
N GLY A 195 -11.37 -0.31 1.68
CA GLY A 195 -10.61 -1.38 2.32
C GLY A 195 -9.20 -1.01 2.77
N ASP A 196 -8.54 -1.98 3.40
CA ASP A 196 -7.21 -1.89 3.96
C ASP A 196 -7.06 -0.73 4.95
N ALA A 197 -7.94 -0.73 5.96
CA ALA A 197 -7.94 0.29 6.99
C ALA A 197 -6.72 0.18 7.91
N ALA A 198 -6.25 -1.04 8.18
CA ALA A 198 -5.26 -1.26 9.22
C ALA A 198 -4.35 -2.49 9.03
N ASP A 199 -3.16 -2.39 9.64
CA ASP A 199 -2.16 -3.46 9.76
C ASP A 199 -1.99 -3.83 11.22
N GLY A 200 -2.75 -4.82 11.70
CA GLY A 200 -2.69 -5.31 13.07
C GLY A 200 -4.04 -5.33 13.79
N SER A 201 -4.02 -5.48 15.11
CA SER A 201 -5.24 -5.68 15.90
C SER A 201 -5.99 -4.37 16.17
N VAL A 202 -7.30 -4.45 16.28
CA VAL A 202 -8.14 -3.32 16.74
C VAL A 202 -7.72 -2.82 18.11
N GLN A 203 -7.33 -3.74 18.99
CA GLN A 203 -6.93 -3.39 20.35
C GLN A 203 -5.74 -2.42 20.37
N SER A 204 -4.75 -2.64 19.52
CA SER A 204 -3.54 -1.81 19.44
C SER A 204 -3.75 -0.54 18.63
N TYR A 205 -4.43 -0.65 17.49
CA TYR A 205 -4.45 0.41 16.47
C TYR A 205 -5.81 1.05 16.23
N GLY A 206 -6.91 0.50 16.74
CA GLY A 206 -8.26 1.03 16.50
C GLY A 206 -8.45 2.49 16.90
N LYS A 207 -7.75 2.94 17.97
CA LYS A 207 -7.72 4.35 18.38
C LYS A 207 -7.25 5.32 17.29
N HIS A 208 -6.47 4.84 16.32
CA HIS A 208 -5.94 5.69 15.25
C HIS A 208 -6.99 6.09 14.22
N LEU A 209 -8.08 5.33 14.07
CA LEU A 209 -9.17 5.64 13.15
C LEU A 209 -10.26 6.54 13.75
N GLN A 210 -10.23 6.82 15.05
CA GLN A 210 -11.32 7.51 15.78
C GLN A 210 -11.73 8.85 15.17
N SER A 211 -10.79 9.61 14.60
CA SER A 211 -11.10 10.89 13.97
C SER A 211 -12.03 10.77 12.74
N LEU A 212 -12.10 9.60 12.09
CA LEU A 212 -13.02 9.38 10.98
C LEU A 212 -14.50 9.44 11.40
N ALA A 213 -14.80 9.28 12.70
CA ALA A 213 -16.14 9.47 13.23
C ALA A 213 -16.65 10.90 13.05
N GLU A 214 -15.74 11.89 12.98
CA GLU A 214 -16.07 13.31 12.84
C GLU A 214 -16.55 13.72 11.42
N ILE A 215 -16.53 12.80 10.46
CA ILE A 215 -16.91 13.08 9.07
C ILE A 215 -18.36 12.67 8.89
N HIS A 216 -19.23 13.64 8.49
CA HIS A 216 -20.65 13.45 8.34
C HIS A 216 -21.15 13.95 6.97
N PRO A 217 -20.87 13.20 5.89
CA PRO A 217 -21.38 13.57 4.56
C PRO A 217 -22.90 13.39 4.49
N LYS A 218 -23.54 14.23 3.70
CA LYS A 218 -25.02 14.31 3.62
C LYS A 218 -25.68 12.97 3.29
N TYR A 219 -25.06 12.19 2.40
CA TYR A 219 -25.63 10.91 1.91
C TYR A 219 -24.89 9.68 2.42
N GLY A 220 -24.14 9.83 3.52
CA GLY A 220 -23.55 8.73 4.25
C GLY A 220 -22.11 8.39 3.86
N LYS A 221 -21.55 7.46 4.63
CA LYS A 221 -20.21 6.91 4.43
C LYS A 221 -20.25 5.39 4.43
N TYR A 222 -19.54 4.80 3.48
CA TYR A 222 -19.61 3.38 3.13
C TYR A 222 -18.24 2.74 3.16
N PHE A 223 -18.19 1.48 3.58
CA PHE A 223 -16.96 0.71 3.69
C PHE A 223 -17.12 -0.65 3.01
N VAL A 224 -16.07 -1.09 2.32
CA VAL A 224 -15.87 -2.47 1.89
C VAL A 224 -14.53 -2.98 2.43
N THR A 225 -14.42 -4.28 2.68
CA THR A 225 -13.19 -4.88 3.19
C THR A 225 -12.10 -4.94 2.13
N GLY A 226 -10.86 -4.67 2.55
CA GLY A 226 -9.66 -5.08 1.84
C GLY A 226 -9.11 -6.41 2.37
N ASN A 227 -7.95 -6.82 1.91
CA ASN A 227 -7.34 -8.08 2.33
C ASN A 227 -6.71 -7.99 3.75
N HIS A 228 -6.30 -6.82 4.20
CA HIS A 228 -5.64 -6.64 5.49
C HIS A 228 -6.59 -6.77 6.67
N GLU A 229 -7.87 -6.47 6.53
CA GLU A 229 -8.87 -6.76 7.57
C GLU A 229 -8.89 -8.25 7.91
N TYR A 230 -8.76 -9.13 6.90
CA TYR A 230 -8.78 -10.59 7.09
C TYR A 230 -7.50 -11.14 7.69
N TYR A 231 -6.35 -10.50 7.45
CA TYR A 231 -5.06 -10.95 7.98
C TYR A 231 -4.90 -10.68 9.48
N SER A 232 -5.67 -9.73 10.01
CA SER A 232 -5.54 -9.30 11.40
C SER A 232 -6.73 -9.69 12.26
N ASP A 233 -7.76 -8.86 12.33
CA ASP A 233 -8.94 -9.02 13.20
C ASP A 233 -10.19 -8.52 12.48
N MET A 234 -10.64 -9.27 11.49
CA MET A 234 -11.77 -8.90 10.63
C MET A 234 -12.98 -8.41 11.43
N ASN A 235 -13.45 -9.21 12.38
CA ASN A 235 -14.67 -8.89 13.13
C ASN A 235 -14.51 -7.63 13.99
N GLY A 236 -13.38 -7.50 14.66
CA GLY A 236 -13.09 -6.31 15.45
C GLY A 236 -12.99 -5.05 14.59
N TRP A 237 -12.36 -5.13 13.41
CA TRP A 237 -12.27 -4.00 12.48
C TRP A 237 -13.63 -3.60 11.93
N LEU A 238 -14.45 -4.56 11.49
CA LEU A 238 -15.79 -4.25 11.00
C LEU A 238 -16.66 -3.59 12.09
N GLN A 239 -16.65 -4.13 13.31
CA GLN A 239 -17.37 -3.52 14.43
C GLN A 239 -16.89 -2.11 14.76
N LEU A 240 -15.58 -1.87 14.75
CA LEU A 240 -15.02 -0.53 14.97
C LEU A 240 -15.46 0.44 13.86
N ILE A 241 -15.30 0.06 12.60
CA ILE A 241 -15.61 0.91 11.44
C ILE A 241 -17.11 1.24 11.39
N GLU A 242 -17.98 0.27 11.71
CA GLU A 242 -19.41 0.51 11.87
C GLU A 242 -19.67 1.51 13.00
N GLY A 243 -19.01 1.36 14.15
CA GLY A 243 -19.07 2.30 15.28
C GLY A 243 -18.57 3.71 14.95
N LEU A 244 -17.70 3.86 13.97
CA LEU A 244 -17.29 5.15 13.41
C LEU A 244 -18.35 5.76 12.47
N GLY A 245 -19.47 5.06 12.23
CA GLY A 245 -20.61 5.50 11.42
C GLY A 245 -20.50 5.16 9.94
N PHE A 246 -19.60 4.26 9.53
CA PHE A 246 -19.60 3.73 8.18
C PHE A 246 -20.64 2.61 8.04
N LYS A 247 -21.38 2.60 6.93
CA LYS A 247 -22.15 1.44 6.54
C LYS A 247 -21.25 0.43 5.82
N ILE A 248 -21.17 -0.77 6.39
CA ILE A 248 -20.38 -1.86 5.82
C ILE A 248 -21.20 -2.57 4.77
N LEU A 249 -20.63 -2.75 3.58
CA LEU A 249 -21.26 -3.44 2.47
C LEU A 249 -20.49 -4.72 2.15
N VAL A 250 -21.09 -5.87 2.46
CA VAL A 250 -20.53 -7.20 2.18
C VAL A 250 -21.55 -8.01 1.39
N ASN A 251 -21.40 -8.02 0.07
CA ASN A 251 -22.39 -8.57 -0.85
C ASN A 251 -23.77 -7.93 -0.66
N GLU A 252 -23.79 -6.61 -0.58
CA GLU A 252 -24.99 -5.81 -0.30
C GLU A 252 -25.02 -4.56 -1.17
N SER A 253 -26.23 -4.11 -1.49
CA SER A 253 -26.49 -2.85 -2.15
C SER A 253 -27.36 -1.95 -1.30
N GLN A 254 -27.20 -0.63 -1.50
CA GLN A 254 -28.07 0.38 -0.95
C GLN A 254 -28.43 1.40 -2.01
N ASN A 255 -29.74 1.73 -2.10
CA ASN A 255 -30.23 2.82 -2.90
C ASN A 255 -30.32 4.10 -2.07
N ILE A 256 -29.77 5.18 -2.60
CA ILE A 256 -29.77 6.51 -2.00
C ILE A 256 -30.50 7.46 -2.94
N ILE A 257 -31.52 8.12 -2.44
CA ILE A 257 -32.25 9.13 -3.21
C ILE A 257 -31.53 10.47 -3.03
N VAL A 258 -31.13 11.05 -4.15
CA VAL A 258 -30.51 12.36 -4.24
C VAL A 258 -31.39 13.23 -5.12
N ASN A 259 -32.16 14.10 -4.50
CA ASN A 259 -33.22 14.88 -5.14
C ASN A 259 -34.23 13.93 -5.83
N ASP A 260 -34.26 13.90 -7.16
CA ASP A 260 -35.14 13.08 -8.00
C ASP A 260 -34.41 11.85 -8.61
N ALA A 261 -33.12 11.69 -8.33
CA ALA A 261 -32.32 10.59 -8.85
C ALA A 261 -31.99 9.55 -7.78
N THR A 262 -31.76 8.32 -8.20
CA THR A 262 -31.38 7.19 -7.34
C THR A 262 -29.97 6.75 -7.64
N ILE A 263 -29.09 6.78 -6.63
CA ILE A 263 -27.75 6.20 -6.69
C ILE A 263 -27.78 4.83 -6.00
N MET A 264 -27.38 3.80 -6.71
CA MET A 264 -27.16 2.48 -6.13
C MET A 264 -25.66 2.30 -5.79
N ILE A 265 -25.40 2.00 -4.54
CA ILE A 265 -24.06 1.69 -4.04
C ILE A 265 -24.04 0.21 -3.70
N THR A 266 -23.23 -0.56 -4.40
CA THR A 266 -23.00 -1.99 -4.15
C THR A 266 -21.61 -2.20 -3.59
N GLY A 267 -21.50 -2.97 -2.51
CA GLY A 267 -20.21 -3.35 -1.96
C GLY A 267 -20.01 -4.86 -1.99
N ILE A 268 -18.82 -5.26 -2.40
CA ILE A 268 -18.35 -6.65 -2.33
C ILE A 268 -17.12 -6.74 -1.44
N PRO A 269 -16.95 -7.86 -0.71
CA PRO A 269 -15.76 -8.08 0.09
C PRO A 269 -14.53 -8.30 -0.79
N ASP A 270 -13.33 -8.15 -0.23
CA ASP A 270 -12.10 -8.52 -0.92
C ASP A 270 -12.16 -9.96 -1.44
N ARG A 271 -11.54 -10.19 -2.61
CA ARG A 271 -11.52 -11.50 -3.28
C ARG A 271 -11.01 -12.65 -2.41
N GLY A 272 -10.07 -12.34 -1.51
CA GLY A 272 -9.53 -13.30 -0.54
C GLY A 272 -10.46 -13.61 0.63
N GLY A 273 -11.49 -12.81 0.86
CA GLY A 273 -12.37 -12.91 2.03
C GLY A 273 -13.02 -14.28 2.20
N GLY A 274 -13.37 -14.94 1.10
CA GLY A 274 -13.97 -16.27 1.09
C GLY A 274 -13.09 -17.39 1.68
N HIS A 275 -11.78 -17.18 1.78
CA HIS A 275 -10.87 -18.13 2.45
C HIS A 275 -10.95 -18.05 3.97
N PHE A 276 -11.44 -16.93 4.51
CA PHE A 276 -11.55 -16.68 5.95
C PHE A 276 -12.98 -16.89 6.48
N SER A 277 -13.98 -16.56 5.63
CA SER A 277 -15.39 -16.73 5.97
C SER A 277 -16.22 -16.95 4.71
N SER A 278 -17.08 -17.96 4.72
CA SER A 278 -18.02 -18.22 3.61
C SER A 278 -18.96 -17.03 3.34
N PHE A 279 -19.31 -16.27 4.37
CA PHE A 279 -20.13 -15.06 4.25
C PHE A 279 -19.42 -13.94 3.49
N HIS A 280 -18.07 -13.93 3.52
CA HIS A 280 -17.22 -12.98 2.82
C HIS A 280 -16.71 -13.52 1.47
N LYS A 281 -17.26 -14.60 0.96
CA LYS A 281 -17.06 -15.00 -0.43
C LYS A 281 -17.86 -14.06 -1.32
N THR A 282 -17.19 -13.45 -2.31
CA THR A 282 -17.85 -12.56 -3.28
C THR A 282 -19.04 -13.25 -3.93
N ASN A 283 -20.22 -12.63 -3.84
CA ASN A 283 -21.47 -13.09 -4.41
C ASN A 283 -22.24 -11.90 -5.00
N MET A 284 -22.02 -11.66 -6.29
CA MET A 284 -22.66 -10.55 -7.00
C MET A 284 -24.17 -10.71 -7.10
N GLU A 285 -24.67 -11.94 -7.27
CA GLU A 285 -26.13 -12.20 -7.36
C GLU A 285 -26.84 -11.77 -6.07
N LYS A 286 -26.23 -12.10 -4.91
CA LYS A 286 -26.72 -11.61 -3.63
C LYS A 286 -26.59 -10.09 -3.53
N ALA A 287 -25.44 -9.55 -3.92
CA ALA A 287 -25.15 -8.11 -3.81
C ALA A 287 -26.15 -7.26 -4.61
N VAL A 288 -26.55 -7.72 -5.80
CA VAL A 288 -27.49 -7.01 -6.67
C VAL A 288 -28.95 -7.53 -6.56
N GLY A 289 -29.16 -8.61 -5.81
CA GLY A 289 -30.48 -9.21 -5.61
C GLY A 289 -31.43 -8.28 -4.85
N GLY A 290 -32.48 -7.81 -5.51
CA GLY A 290 -33.42 -6.85 -4.94
C GLY A 290 -33.16 -5.41 -5.38
N MET A 291 -32.35 -5.22 -6.44
CA MET A 291 -32.10 -3.90 -7.03
C MET A 291 -33.36 -3.28 -7.63
N ASN A 292 -33.65 -2.06 -7.22
CA ASN A 292 -34.58 -1.19 -7.95
C ASN A 292 -33.85 -0.49 -9.11
N PRO A 293 -34.57 -0.04 -10.14
CA PRO A 293 -33.98 0.81 -11.16
C PRO A 293 -33.25 1.99 -10.51
N SER A 294 -32.05 2.28 -10.99
CA SER A 294 -31.21 3.35 -10.47
C SER A 294 -30.54 4.11 -11.63
N ASP A 295 -30.35 5.41 -11.41
CA ASP A 295 -29.80 6.33 -12.39
C ASP A 295 -28.26 6.33 -12.42
N LEU A 296 -27.65 5.89 -11.34
CA LEU A 296 -26.19 5.72 -11.20
C LEU A 296 -25.89 4.49 -10.36
N LYS A 297 -25.03 3.60 -10.88
CA LYS A 297 -24.62 2.37 -10.22
C LYS A 297 -23.14 2.41 -9.90
N ILE A 298 -22.80 2.34 -8.62
CA ILE A 298 -21.41 2.38 -8.12
C ILE A 298 -21.07 1.05 -7.46
N LEU A 299 -19.99 0.43 -7.92
CA LEU A 299 -19.41 -0.73 -7.28
C LEU A 299 -18.23 -0.30 -6.38
N LEU A 300 -18.28 -0.67 -5.12
CA LEU A 300 -17.16 -0.60 -4.20
C LEU A 300 -16.52 -1.98 -4.12
N ALA A 301 -15.26 -2.07 -4.54
CA ALA A 301 -14.49 -3.31 -4.52
C ALA A 301 -13.03 -2.97 -4.26
N HIS A 302 -12.39 -3.60 -3.29
CA HIS A 302 -11.03 -3.25 -2.92
C HIS A 302 -10.04 -3.44 -4.07
N GLN A 303 -10.13 -4.57 -4.80
CA GLN A 303 -9.20 -4.85 -5.89
C GLN A 303 -9.71 -4.34 -7.25
N PRO A 304 -8.88 -3.61 -8.04
CA PRO A 304 -9.25 -3.15 -9.39
C PRO A 304 -9.68 -4.28 -10.33
N LYS A 305 -9.17 -5.49 -10.11
CA LYS A 305 -9.50 -6.67 -10.91
C LYS A 305 -11.00 -7.04 -10.89
N ASP A 306 -11.76 -6.54 -9.90
CA ASP A 306 -13.20 -6.75 -9.82
C ASP A 306 -14.00 -5.99 -10.88
N VAL A 307 -13.34 -5.22 -11.75
CA VAL A 307 -13.93 -4.57 -12.93
C VAL A 307 -14.68 -5.56 -13.84
N GLU A 308 -14.28 -6.82 -13.87
CA GLU A 308 -15.03 -7.89 -14.58
C GLU A 308 -16.46 -8.06 -14.02
N HIS A 309 -16.67 -7.87 -12.72
CA HIS A 309 -18.00 -7.85 -12.11
C HIS A 309 -18.74 -6.55 -12.48
N ALA A 310 -18.07 -5.41 -12.42
CA ALA A 310 -18.67 -4.13 -12.80
C ALA A 310 -19.23 -4.18 -14.23
N LEU A 311 -18.44 -4.68 -15.18
CA LEU A 311 -18.85 -4.82 -16.58
C LEU A 311 -20.02 -5.80 -16.75
N LYS A 312 -19.94 -6.99 -16.11
CA LYS A 312 -20.98 -8.01 -16.24
C LYS A 312 -22.35 -7.57 -15.72
N TYR A 313 -22.37 -6.77 -14.63
CA TYR A 313 -23.59 -6.35 -13.98
C TYR A 313 -23.99 -4.91 -14.30
N GLY A 314 -23.30 -4.25 -15.24
CA GLY A 314 -23.64 -2.94 -15.78
C GLY A 314 -23.51 -1.80 -14.76
N PHE A 315 -22.41 -1.76 -14.01
CA PHE A 315 -22.06 -0.63 -13.16
C PHE A 315 -21.43 0.49 -13.99
N ASP A 316 -21.76 1.73 -13.65
CA ASP A 316 -21.25 2.92 -14.32
C ASP A 316 -19.87 3.34 -13.78
N LEU A 317 -19.59 3.02 -12.52
CA LEU A 317 -18.35 3.37 -11.83
C LEU A 317 -17.94 2.27 -10.86
N GLN A 318 -16.64 1.94 -10.87
CA GLN A 318 -16.02 1.15 -9.80
C GLN A 318 -15.00 2.01 -9.05
N LEU A 319 -15.01 1.94 -7.72
CA LEU A 319 -14.01 2.53 -6.84
C LEU A 319 -13.21 1.43 -6.17
N SER A 320 -11.88 1.51 -6.31
CA SER A 320 -10.95 0.49 -5.81
C SER A 320 -9.70 1.11 -5.17
N GLY A 321 -8.96 0.30 -4.43
CA GLY A 321 -7.66 0.57 -3.83
C GLY A 321 -6.62 -0.48 -4.20
N HIS A 322 -5.96 -1.09 -3.20
CA HIS A 322 -5.08 -2.25 -3.27
C HIS A 322 -3.73 -2.04 -3.97
N THR A 323 -3.67 -1.32 -5.07
CA THR A 323 -2.45 -1.19 -5.89
C THR A 323 -1.52 -0.08 -5.42
N HIS A 324 -1.93 0.74 -4.46
CA HIS A 324 -1.19 1.92 -3.95
C HIS A 324 -0.67 2.84 -5.07
N GLY A 325 -1.40 2.90 -6.20
CA GLY A 325 -1.01 3.68 -7.37
C GLY A 325 0.23 3.16 -8.08
N GLY A 326 0.57 1.88 -7.93
CA GLY A 326 1.77 1.29 -8.51
C GLY A 326 3.04 1.66 -7.75
N GLN A 327 3.04 1.51 -6.43
CA GLN A 327 4.10 1.97 -5.50
C GLN A 327 5.51 1.51 -5.89
N TYR A 328 5.67 0.41 -6.61
CA TYR A 328 6.94 -0.11 -7.13
C TYR A 328 7.06 -0.06 -8.66
N PHE A 329 6.07 0.48 -9.36
CA PHE A 329 6.05 0.53 -10.82
C PHE A 329 5.64 1.92 -11.31
#